data_a0a3cb620d8d6e6e45ec07e6d5c84f67
#
_entry.id   a0a3cb620d8d6e6e45ec07e6d5c84f67
#
_cell.length_a   1.000
_cell.length_b   1.000
_cell.length_c   1.000
_cell.angle_alpha   90.00
_cell.angle_beta   90.00
_cell.angle_gamma   90.00
#
_symmetry.space_group_name_H-M   'P 1'
#
loop_
_entity.id
_entity.type
_entity.pdbx_description
1 polymer ?
#
loop_
_entity_poly.entity_id
_entity_poly.type
_entity_poly.pdbx_seq_one_letter_code
_entity_poly.pdbx_strand_id
1 'polypeptide(L)' 'RKSEEDFTPYEMIALIRGLLENRVSLYIDELLPLVFAELKIARPSDKLTEFVQECIQLGVERNLFIRSISDRISLC' A
#
# COMPACT_ATOMS: atom_id res chain seq x y z
N ARG A 1 -9.99 -16.03 -6.85
CA ARG A 1 -9.20 -14.82 -7.04
C ARG A 1 -10.08 -13.57 -6.87
N LYS A 2 -9.63 -12.63 -6.07
CA LYS A 2 -10.35 -11.38 -5.85
C LYS A 2 -10.11 -10.39 -6.99
N SER A 3 -11.15 -9.69 -7.38
CA SER A 3 -11.00 -8.57 -8.31
C SER A 3 -10.58 -7.32 -7.53
N GLU A 4 -10.28 -6.24 -8.26
CA GLU A 4 -9.90 -4.97 -7.63
C GLU A 4 -10.94 -4.47 -6.64
N GLU A 5 -12.22 -4.74 -6.91
CA GLU A 5 -13.32 -4.24 -6.11
C GLU A 5 -13.57 -5.07 -4.85
N ASP A 6 -12.94 -6.23 -4.75
CA ASP A 6 -13.17 -7.14 -3.63
C ASP A 6 -12.26 -6.88 -2.44
N PHE A 7 -11.31 -5.96 -2.55
CA PHE A 7 -10.39 -5.66 -1.46
C PHE A 7 -10.98 -4.60 -0.54
N THR A 8 -10.91 -4.88 0.76
CA THR A 8 -11.26 -3.87 1.76
C THR A 8 -10.01 -3.05 2.09
N PRO A 9 -10.19 -1.83 2.64
CA PRO A 9 -9.03 -1.05 3.10
C PRO A 9 -8.18 -1.81 4.11
N TYR A 10 -8.79 -2.58 4.98
CA TYR A 10 -8.05 -3.35 5.99
C TYR A 10 -7.18 -4.43 5.38
N GLU A 11 -7.69 -5.12 4.37
CA GLU A 11 -6.91 -6.13 3.66
C GLU A 11 -5.71 -5.49 2.97
N MET A 12 -5.92 -4.34 2.34
CA MET A 12 -4.85 -3.63 1.65
C MET A 12 -3.80 -3.14 2.64
N ILE A 13 -4.22 -2.58 3.77
CA ILE A 13 -3.31 -2.12 4.81
C ILE A 13 -2.48 -3.28 5.35
N ALA A 14 -3.10 -4.44 5.58
CA ALA A 14 -2.39 -5.61 6.07
C ALA A 14 -1.32 -6.06 5.07
N LEU A 15 -1.64 -6.02 3.78
CA LEU A 15 -0.69 -6.38 2.73
C LEU A 15 0.49 -5.41 2.72
N ILE A 16 0.22 -4.12 2.81
CA ILE A 16 1.25 -3.09 2.83
C ILE A 16 2.16 -3.26 4.05
N ARG A 17 1.57 -3.53 5.21
CA ARG A 17 2.36 -3.79 6.42
C ARG A 17 3.29 -4.97 6.22
N GLY A 18 2.79 -6.04 5.62
CA GLY A 18 3.62 -7.22 5.34
C GLY A 18 4.81 -6.88 4.45
N LEU A 19 4.61 -6.02 3.46
CA LEU A 19 5.69 -5.59 2.59
C LEU A 19 6.73 -4.74 3.32
N LEU A 20 6.30 -3.97 4.31
CA LEU A 20 7.19 -3.11 5.07
C LEU A 20 7.91 -3.80 6.21
N GLU A 21 7.42 -4.96 6.68
CA GLU A 21 8.00 -5.65 7.84
C GLU A 21 9.48 -6.00 7.69
N ASN A 22 9.91 -6.31 6.48
CA ASN A 22 11.29 -6.70 6.21
C ASN A 22 12.12 -5.56 5.61
N ARG A 23 11.60 -4.34 5.69
CA ARG A 23 12.24 -3.17 5.10
C ARG A 23 12.22 -2.03 6.09
N VAL A 24 13.24 -1.15 6.00
CA VAL A 24 13.26 0.03 6.85
C VAL A 24 12.17 1.01 6.41
N SER A 25 12.08 1.26 5.12
CA SER A 25 11.07 2.12 4.54
C SER A 25 11.04 1.92 3.04
N LEU A 26 9.95 2.39 2.42
CA LEU A 26 9.80 2.36 0.96
C LEU A 26 9.18 3.69 0.52
N TYR A 27 9.63 4.20 -0.60
CA TYR A 27 8.94 5.30 -1.25
C TYR A 27 7.61 4.80 -1.80
N ILE A 28 6.63 5.68 -1.89
CA ILE A 28 5.32 5.31 -2.44
C ILE A 28 5.49 4.74 -3.86
N ASP A 29 6.36 5.36 -4.66
CA ASP A 29 6.62 4.89 -6.02
C ASP A 29 7.22 3.49 -6.08
N GLU A 30 7.93 3.08 -5.04
CA GLU A 30 8.45 1.72 -4.94
C GLU A 30 7.41 0.76 -4.38
N LEU A 31 6.59 1.24 -3.47
CA LEU A 31 5.59 0.43 -2.80
C LEU A 31 4.48 -0.02 -3.76
N LEU A 32 4.02 0.87 -4.63
CA LEU A 32 2.94 0.55 -5.56
C LEU A 32 3.24 -0.66 -6.44
N PRO A 33 4.41 -0.74 -7.12
CA PRO A 33 4.72 -1.92 -7.92
C PRO A 33 4.77 -3.21 -7.09
N LEU A 34 5.26 -3.12 -5.85
CA LEU A 34 5.33 -4.29 -4.98
C LEU A 34 3.95 -4.77 -4.58
N VAL A 35 3.02 -3.83 -4.30
CA VAL A 35 1.64 -4.18 -3.99
C VAL A 35 1.00 -4.89 -5.19
N PHE A 36 1.16 -4.34 -6.39
CA PHE A 36 0.56 -4.93 -7.58
C PHE A 36 1.17 -6.29 -7.90
N ALA A 37 2.46 -6.46 -7.69
CA ALA A 37 3.09 -7.76 -7.87
C ALA A 37 2.55 -8.79 -6.89
N GLU A 38 2.33 -8.39 -5.64
CA GLU A 38 1.78 -9.28 -4.62
C GLU A 38 0.35 -9.69 -4.96
N LEU A 39 -0.42 -8.78 -5.54
CA LEU A 39 -1.79 -9.06 -5.98
C LEU A 39 -1.83 -9.75 -7.34
N LYS A 40 -0.69 -9.92 -8.00
CA LYS A 40 -0.56 -10.53 -9.32
C LYS A 40 -1.36 -9.78 -10.38
N ILE A 41 -1.32 -8.45 -10.30
CA ILE A 41 -1.98 -7.58 -11.26
C ILE A 41 -0.92 -7.01 -12.21
N ALA A 42 -1.03 -7.38 -13.48
CA ALA A 42 -0.06 -6.94 -14.49
C ALA A 42 -0.30 -5.49 -14.92
N ARG A 43 -1.56 -5.09 -14.97
CA ARG A 43 -1.93 -3.73 -15.41
C ARG A 43 -2.90 -3.11 -14.43
N PRO A 44 -2.39 -2.45 -13.40
CA PRO A 44 -3.26 -1.80 -12.43
C PRO A 44 -4.00 -0.63 -13.07
N SER A 45 -5.27 -0.46 -12.68
CA SER A 45 -6.05 0.67 -13.13
C SER A 45 -5.73 1.90 -12.29
N ASP A 46 -6.08 3.07 -12.80
CA ASP A 46 -5.93 4.31 -12.03
C ASP A 46 -6.76 4.25 -10.75
N LYS A 47 -7.92 3.61 -10.84
CA LYS A 47 -8.81 3.46 -9.69
C LYS A 47 -8.16 2.62 -8.60
N LEU A 48 -7.50 1.54 -8.98
CA LEU A 48 -6.79 0.70 -8.01
C LEU A 48 -5.61 1.45 -7.41
N THR A 49 -4.87 2.20 -8.22
CA THR A 49 -3.76 3.01 -7.74
C THR A 49 -4.23 4.02 -6.70
N GLU A 50 -5.33 4.70 -6.97
CA GLU A 50 -5.91 5.64 -6.03
C GLU A 50 -6.35 4.95 -4.75
N PHE A 51 -6.95 3.77 -4.87
CA PHE A 51 -7.37 2.99 -3.72
C PHE A 51 -6.19 2.65 -2.80
N VAL A 52 -5.08 2.21 -3.39
CA VAL A 52 -3.88 1.88 -2.60
C VAL A 52 -3.36 3.13 -1.90
N GLN A 53 -3.31 4.25 -2.60
CA GLN A 53 -2.84 5.51 -2.01
C GLN A 53 -3.75 5.96 -0.86
N GLU A 54 -5.05 5.80 -1.01
CA GLU A 54 -6.00 6.12 0.06
C GLU A 54 -5.80 5.21 1.26
N CYS A 55 -5.51 3.94 1.02
CA CYS A 55 -5.24 3.00 2.11
C CYS A 55 -3.95 3.36 2.86
N ILE A 56 -2.92 3.81 2.15
CA ILE A 56 -1.69 4.28 2.77
C ILE A 56 -2.00 5.48 3.65
N GLN A 57 -2.77 6.44 3.14
CA GLN A 57 -3.14 7.62 3.90
C GLN A 57 -3.96 7.26 5.14
N LEU A 58 -4.90 6.34 4.99
CA LEU A 58 -5.69 5.87 6.11
C LEU A 58 -4.82 5.25 7.20
N GLY A 59 -3.84 4.45 6.79
CA GLY A 59 -2.89 3.85 7.73
C GLY A 59 -2.06 4.90 8.46
N VAL A 60 -1.66 5.96 7.76
CA VAL A 60 -0.94 7.06 8.38
C VAL A 60 -1.83 7.76 9.41
N GLU A 61 -3.08 8.03 9.06
CA GLU A 61 -4.02 8.70 9.96
C GLU A 61 -4.30 7.87 11.21
N ARG A 62 -4.23 6.55 11.10
CA ARG A 62 -4.47 5.63 12.22
C ARG A 62 -3.19 5.25 12.95
N ASN A 63 -2.08 5.92 12.63
CA ASN A 63 -0.78 5.66 13.25
C ASN A 63 -0.26 4.24 13.02
N LEU A 64 -0.63 3.64 11.90
CA LEU A 64 -0.11 2.34 11.50
C LEU A 64 1.15 2.49 10.64
N PHE A 65 1.24 3.59 9.93
CA PHE A 65 2.38 3.91 9.07
C PHE A 65 2.88 5.31 9.41
N ILE A 66 4.16 5.53 9.10
CA ILE A 66 4.78 6.86 9.20
C ILE A 66 5.09 7.31 7.78
N ARG A 67 4.65 8.51 7.44
CA ARG A 67 4.94 9.11 6.13
C ARG A 67 5.87 10.29 6.31
N SER A 68 7.03 10.24 5.67
CA SER A 68 8.01 11.31 5.73
C SER A 68 7.69 12.39 4.69
N ILE A 69 8.40 13.52 4.78
CA ILE A 69 8.26 14.63 3.83
C ILE A 69 8.56 14.17 2.40
N SER A 70 9.45 13.20 2.23
CA SER A 70 9.84 12.70 0.92
C SER A 70 8.96 11.54 0.42
N ASP A 71 7.78 11.36 1.01
CA ASP A 71 6.83 10.28 0.67
C ASP A 71 7.40 8.89 0.89
N ARG A 72 8.24 8.76 1.88
CA ARG A 72 8.76 7.46 2.31
C ARG A 72 7.85 6.91 3.41
N ILE A 73 7.41 5.68 3.23
CA ILE A 73 6.50 5.02 4.16
C ILE A 73 7.26 3.98 4.96
N SER A 74 7.04 3.98 6.27
CA SER A 74 7.62 2.99 7.17
C SER A 74 6.58 2.56 8.20
N LEU A 75 6.87 1.46 8.91
CA LEU A 75 5.99 1.03 9.99
C LEU A 75 6.16 1.92 11.21
N CYS A 76 5.06 2.14 11.89
CA CYS A 76 5.05 2.91 13.13
C CYS A 76 5.66 2.15 14.28
#